data_9f116e32443a857d9c59e166f045fd3c
#
_entry.id   9f116e32443a857d9c59e166f045fd3c
#
_cell.length_a   1.000
_cell.length_b   1.000
_cell.length_c   1.000
_cell.angle_alpha   90.00
_cell.angle_beta   90.00
_cell.angle_gamma   90.00
#
_symmetry.space_group_name_H-M   'P 1'
#
loop_
_entity.id
_entity.type
_entity.pdbx_description
1 polymer ?
#
loop_
_entity_poly.entity_id
_entity_poly.type
_entity_poly.pdbx_seq_one_letter_code
_entity_poly.pdbx_strand_id
1 'polypeptide(L)'
;MSGYFRWLMSTSAANLDDTYRHKGLRKVLLGKLRKMGIEDERVLEAMDQVPRHYFMDDAFVHFAYDNKAFRIGAGQTISHPYTVARQTELLQLPAGSKVLEIGTGSGYQCAVLAAMGYKVHSIERQKELYDRTTPFLKKLGYRTHCYYGDGYKGKTAFAPFDGILVTCGAPFIPEALLGQLAVGGRLIIPLDDPQAGEGKQTMTEVKRMDESTFTRQTHGAFAFVPMLTARSGALG
;
A
#
# COMPACT_ATOMS: atom_id res chain seq x y z
N MET A 1 25.29 -5.09 16.45
CA MET A 1 24.12 -5.98 16.26
C MET A 1 23.12 -5.20 15.42
N SER A 2 22.83 -5.70 14.21
CA SER A 2 22.04 -4.95 13.21
C SER A 2 20.58 -4.78 13.65
N GLY A 3 19.95 -3.68 13.26
CA GLY A 3 18.55 -3.37 13.57
C GLY A 3 17.54 -4.49 13.17
N TYR A 4 17.96 -5.38 12.29
CA TYR A 4 17.26 -6.61 11.86
C TYR A 4 16.96 -7.58 13.02
N PHE A 5 17.94 -7.82 13.90
CA PHE A 5 17.75 -8.70 15.06
C PHE A 5 16.81 -8.10 16.12
N ARG A 6 16.84 -6.77 16.25
CA ARG A 6 16.02 -6.06 17.23
C ARG A 6 14.53 -6.06 16.87
N TRP A 7 14.20 -5.95 15.57
CA TRP A 7 12.81 -5.98 15.12
C TRP A 7 12.19 -7.38 15.14
N LEU A 8 12.95 -8.43 14.76
CA LEU A 8 12.51 -9.84 14.90
C LEU A 8 12.21 -10.21 16.35
N MET A 9 12.90 -9.59 17.30
CA MET A 9 12.64 -9.75 18.73
C MET A 9 11.49 -8.88 19.23
N SER A 10 11.21 -7.70 18.57
CA SER A 10 10.16 -6.77 18.96
C SER A 10 8.77 -7.14 18.45
N THR A 11 8.65 -8.01 17.46
CA THR A 11 7.40 -8.67 17.09
C THR A 11 7.03 -9.80 18.07
N SER A 12 7.39 -9.64 19.35
CA SER A 12 6.91 -10.49 20.43
C SER A 12 5.38 -10.44 20.48
N ALA A 13 4.74 -11.51 20.94
CA ALA A 13 3.29 -11.64 21.02
C ALA A 13 2.59 -10.47 21.75
N ALA A 14 3.34 -9.69 22.53
CA ALA A 14 2.84 -8.53 23.27
C ALA A 14 2.37 -7.36 22.39
N ASN A 15 2.91 -7.20 21.18
CA ASN A 15 2.52 -6.10 20.27
C ASN A 15 1.29 -6.41 19.40
N LEU A 16 0.72 -7.60 19.48
CA LEU A 16 -0.47 -8.00 18.72
C LEU A 16 -1.77 -7.90 19.53
N ASP A 17 -1.76 -7.20 20.66
CA ASP A 17 -2.97 -6.96 21.45
C ASP A 17 -3.73 -5.76 20.91
N ASP A 18 -4.87 -6.01 20.26
CA ASP A 18 -5.80 -4.96 19.85
C ASP A 18 -6.71 -4.55 21.01
N THR A 19 -6.14 -3.80 21.96
CA THR A 19 -6.81 -3.35 23.18
C THR A 19 -7.99 -2.41 22.91
N TYR A 20 -8.86 -2.20 23.91
CA TYR A 20 -9.95 -1.20 23.83
C TYR A 20 -9.44 0.21 23.50
N ARG A 21 -8.23 0.57 23.99
CA ARG A 21 -7.59 1.85 23.65
C ARG A 21 -7.28 1.93 22.16
N HIS A 22 -6.69 0.88 21.57
CA HIS A 22 -6.37 0.85 20.13
C HIS A 22 -7.64 0.96 19.28
N LYS A 23 -8.69 0.21 19.63
CA LYS A 23 -10.00 0.27 18.97
C LYS A 23 -10.62 1.67 19.04
N GLY A 24 -10.55 2.32 20.22
CA GLY A 24 -11.04 3.68 20.39
C GLY A 24 -10.28 4.71 19.53
N LEU A 25 -8.94 4.65 19.52
CA LEU A 25 -8.11 5.52 18.69
C LEU A 25 -8.37 5.30 17.19
N ARG A 26 -8.55 4.05 16.77
CA ARG A 26 -8.88 3.70 15.38
C ARG A 26 -10.24 4.28 14.97
N LYS A 27 -11.27 4.18 15.79
CA LYS A 27 -12.57 4.82 15.53
C LYS A 27 -12.47 6.33 15.39
N VAL A 28 -11.67 6.99 16.23
CA VAL A 28 -11.41 8.43 16.13
C VAL A 28 -10.73 8.76 14.80
N LEU A 29 -9.72 7.98 14.38
CA LEU A 29 -9.08 8.15 13.09
C LEU A 29 -10.08 8.00 11.94
N LEU A 30 -10.89 6.94 11.91
CA LEU A 30 -11.87 6.71 10.85
C LEU A 30 -12.89 7.86 10.77
N GLY A 31 -13.33 8.41 11.91
CA GLY A 31 -14.16 9.61 11.93
C GLY A 31 -13.48 10.84 11.34
N LYS A 32 -12.15 10.98 11.50
CA LYS A 32 -11.37 12.04 10.84
C LYS A 32 -11.29 11.82 9.33
N LEU A 33 -11.07 10.57 8.88
CA LEU A 33 -10.99 10.23 7.46
C LEU A 33 -12.30 10.54 6.73
N ARG A 34 -13.47 10.24 7.32
CA ARG A 34 -14.78 10.65 6.80
C ARG A 34 -14.87 12.17 6.62
N LYS A 35 -14.46 12.93 7.62
CA LYS A 35 -14.44 14.40 7.55
C LYS A 35 -13.46 14.95 6.50
N MET A 36 -12.46 14.17 6.12
CA MET A 36 -11.50 14.49 5.06
C MET A 36 -11.97 14.05 3.66
N GLY A 37 -13.20 13.52 3.54
CA GLY A 37 -13.81 13.17 2.26
C GLY A 37 -13.58 11.72 1.81
N ILE A 38 -13.31 10.79 2.74
CA ILE A 38 -13.39 9.35 2.43
C ILE A 38 -14.85 8.93 2.59
N GLU A 39 -15.47 8.49 1.50
CA GLU A 39 -16.91 8.21 1.39
C GLU A 39 -17.22 6.70 1.29
N ASP A 40 -16.28 5.87 0.80
CA ASP A 40 -16.50 4.42 0.71
C ASP A 40 -16.38 3.77 2.10
N GLU A 41 -17.53 3.47 2.70
CA GLU A 41 -17.61 2.83 4.03
C GLU A 41 -16.93 1.46 4.05
N ARG A 42 -16.87 0.72 2.93
CA ARG A 42 -16.16 -0.57 2.85
C ARG A 42 -14.66 -0.40 3.11
N VAL A 43 -14.08 0.72 2.64
CA VAL A 43 -12.67 1.07 2.90
C VAL A 43 -12.47 1.35 4.39
N LEU A 44 -13.36 2.12 5.00
CA LEU A 44 -13.29 2.46 6.42
C LEU A 44 -13.50 1.22 7.31
N GLU A 45 -14.41 0.32 6.94
CA GLU A 45 -14.63 -0.97 7.60
C GLU A 45 -13.40 -1.89 7.49
N ALA A 46 -12.78 -1.97 6.30
CA ALA A 46 -11.55 -2.72 6.11
C ALA A 46 -10.41 -2.17 6.98
N MET A 47 -10.28 -0.84 7.07
CA MET A 47 -9.29 -0.20 7.93
C MET A 47 -9.60 -0.38 9.44
N ASP A 48 -10.87 -0.52 9.83
CA ASP A 48 -11.25 -0.86 11.21
C ASP A 48 -10.85 -2.30 11.58
N GLN A 49 -10.95 -3.22 10.63
CA GLN A 49 -10.57 -4.63 10.80
C GLN A 49 -9.04 -4.84 10.85
N VAL A 50 -8.25 -3.91 10.32
CA VAL A 50 -6.78 -4.04 10.23
C VAL A 50 -6.11 -3.16 11.28
N PRO A 51 -5.61 -3.73 12.41
CA PRO A 51 -4.94 -2.97 13.45
C PRO A 51 -3.60 -2.39 12.95
N ARG A 52 -3.58 -1.11 12.58
CA ARG A 52 -2.42 -0.45 11.98
C ARG A 52 -1.16 -0.54 12.85
N HIS A 53 -1.31 -0.50 14.17
CA HIS A 53 -0.19 -0.59 15.11
C HIS A 53 0.60 -1.91 15.01
N TYR A 54 0.02 -2.99 14.47
CA TYR A 54 0.76 -4.23 14.18
C TYR A 54 1.85 -4.07 13.12
N PHE A 55 1.71 -3.08 12.24
CA PHE A 55 2.56 -2.83 11.07
C PHE A 55 3.60 -1.73 11.33
N MET A 56 3.78 -1.34 12.58
CA MET A 56 4.67 -0.24 12.97
C MET A 56 5.79 -0.71 13.88
N ASP A 57 6.89 0.03 13.88
CA ASP A 57 7.96 -0.14 14.85
C ASP A 57 7.48 0.27 16.25
N ASP A 58 7.95 -0.40 17.29
CA ASP A 58 7.59 -0.16 18.70
C ASP A 58 7.76 1.31 19.10
N ALA A 59 8.77 1.99 18.56
CA ALA A 59 9.02 3.39 18.81
C ALA A 59 7.86 4.31 18.37
N PHE A 60 7.03 3.86 17.43
CA PHE A 60 5.97 4.67 16.82
C PHE A 60 4.56 4.14 17.11
N VAL A 61 4.41 3.00 17.79
CA VAL A 61 3.11 2.36 18.06
C VAL A 61 2.10 3.31 18.72
N HIS A 62 2.55 4.17 19.63
CA HIS A 62 1.69 5.16 20.31
C HIS A 62 1.04 6.17 19.32
N PHE A 63 1.64 6.36 18.16
CA PHE A 63 1.18 7.28 17.11
C PHE A 63 0.48 6.56 15.95
N ALA A 64 0.22 5.26 16.08
CA ALA A 64 -0.25 4.42 14.98
C ALA A 64 -1.57 4.92 14.35
N TYR A 65 -2.39 5.62 15.12
CA TYR A 65 -3.67 6.17 14.70
C TYR A 65 -3.65 7.68 14.45
N ASP A 66 -2.46 8.29 14.43
CA ASP A 66 -2.27 9.62 13.87
C ASP A 66 -2.27 9.53 12.34
N ASN A 67 -2.84 10.57 11.68
CA ASN A 67 -2.78 10.65 10.21
C ASN A 67 -1.40 11.13 9.75
N LYS A 68 -0.38 10.28 9.99
CA LYS A 68 1.04 10.54 9.67
C LYS A 68 1.71 9.30 9.08
N ALA A 69 2.76 9.52 8.27
CA ALA A 69 3.68 8.48 7.82
C ALA A 69 4.78 8.27 8.85
N PHE A 70 5.29 7.02 8.96
CA PHE A 70 6.39 6.68 9.87
C PHE A 70 7.40 5.76 9.16
N ARG A 71 8.66 5.84 9.56
CA ARG A 71 9.73 4.98 9.00
C ARG A 71 9.49 3.52 9.38
N ILE A 72 9.80 2.62 8.42
CA ILE A 72 9.69 1.16 8.59
C ILE A 72 11.01 0.43 8.30
N GLY A 73 12.12 1.13 8.16
CA GLY A 73 13.41 0.60 7.74
C GLY A 73 13.61 0.69 6.23
N ALA A 74 14.80 0.30 5.75
CA ALA A 74 15.20 0.33 4.34
C ALA A 74 14.91 1.65 3.60
N GLY A 75 14.89 2.79 4.31
CA GLY A 75 14.53 4.10 3.75
C GLY A 75 13.06 4.26 3.37
N GLN A 76 12.19 3.31 3.78
CA GLN A 76 10.78 3.30 3.43
C GLN A 76 9.88 3.73 4.60
N THR A 77 8.61 4.00 4.29
CA THR A 77 7.61 4.45 5.28
C THR A 77 6.30 3.67 5.15
N ILE A 78 5.58 3.52 6.27
CA ILE A 78 4.14 3.23 6.24
C ILE A 78 3.40 4.53 5.91
N SER A 79 2.58 4.53 4.86
CA SER A 79 1.87 5.72 4.37
C SER A 79 0.89 6.29 5.39
N HIS A 80 0.52 7.57 5.25
CA HIS A 80 -0.54 8.18 6.04
C HIS A 80 -1.84 7.38 5.92
N PRO A 81 -2.61 7.22 6.98
CA PRO A 81 -3.93 6.56 6.91
C PRO A 81 -4.86 7.15 5.83
N TYR A 82 -4.89 8.47 5.68
CA TYR A 82 -5.66 9.11 4.62
C TYR A 82 -5.21 8.68 3.21
N THR A 83 -3.91 8.60 2.98
CA THR A 83 -3.35 8.15 1.69
C THR A 83 -3.77 6.72 1.39
N VAL A 84 -3.67 5.81 2.37
CA VAL A 84 -4.13 4.41 2.25
C VAL A 84 -5.62 4.36 1.92
N ALA A 85 -6.46 5.08 2.67
CA ALA A 85 -7.90 5.14 2.43
C ALA A 85 -8.22 5.66 1.03
N ARG A 86 -7.63 6.79 0.63
CA ARG A 86 -7.90 7.42 -0.66
C ARG A 86 -7.46 6.56 -1.84
N GLN A 87 -6.28 5.96 -1.78
CA GLN A 87 -5.82 5.04 -2.83
C GLN A 87 -6.73 3.81 -2.95
N THR A 88 -7.16 3.24 -1.82
CA THR A 88 -8.07 2.07 -1.82
C THR A 88 -9.44 2.44 -2.38
N GLU A 89 -10.00 3.59 -1.99
CA GLU A 89 -11.29 4.11 -2.48
C GLU A 89 -11.28 4.35 -3.99
N LEU A 90 -10.20 4.90 -4.54
CA LEU A 90 -10.06 5.18 -5.97
C LEU A 90 -10.06 3.91 -6.85
N LEU A 91 -9.76 2.74 -6.31
CA LEU A 91 -9.86 1.48 -7.05
C LEU A 91 -11.30 1.19 -7.48
N GLN A 92 -12.30 1.49 -6.64
CA GLN A 92 -13.74 1.30 -6.92
C GLN A 92 -14.07 -0.11 -7.45
N LEU A 93 -13.48 -1.14 -6.88
CA LEU A 93 -13.63 -2.52 -7.32
C LEU A 93 -14.60 -3.30 -6.41
N PRO A 94 -15.30 -4.33 -6.93
CA PRO A 94 -16.06 -5.27 -6.11
C PRO A 94 -15.14 -6.23 -5.37
N ALA A 95 -15.62 -6.82 -4.27
CA ALA A 95 -14.93 -7.90 -3.60
C ALA A 95 -14.67 -9.08 -4.57
N GLY A 96 -13.56 -9.80 -4.35
CA GLY A 96 -13.12 -10.88 -5.24
C GLY A 96 -12.23 -10.42 -6.40
N SER A 97 -12.15 -9.11 -6.67
CA SER A 97 -11.26 -8.55 -7.71
C SER A 97 -9.80 -8.87 -7.44
N LYS A 98 -9.03 -9.03 -8.51
CA LYS A 98 -7.59 -9.29 -8.48
C LYS A 98 -6.82 -7.98 -8.53
N VAL A 99 -6.06 -7.69 -7.48
CA VAL A 99 -5.32 -6.42 -7.33
C VAL A 99 -3.83 -6.69 -7.25
N LEU A 100 -3.05 -5.91 -7.99
CA LEU A 100 -1.60 -5.84 -7.88
C LEU A 100 -1.20 -4.60 -7.09
N GLU A 101 -0.50 -4.79 -5.98
CA GLU A 101 0.15 -3.72 -5.22
C GLU A 101 1.64 -3.65 -5.58
N ILE A 102 2.14 -2.44 -5.79
CA ILE A 102 3.57 -2.16 -6.00
C ILE A 102 4.10 -1.42 -4.77
N GLY A 103 4.95 -2.09 -3.99
CA GLY A 103 5.49 -1.60 -2.73
C GLY A 103 4.77 -2.19 -1.51
N THR A 104 5.05 -3.45 -1.15
CA THR A 104 4.47 -4.11 0.02
C THR A 104 4.79 -3.35 1.32
N GLY A 105 6.03 -2.88 1.45
CA GLY A 105 6.50 -2.11 2.60
C GLY A 105 6.27 -2.81 3.93
N SER A 106 5.49 -2.18 4.81
CA SER A 106 5.08 -2.78 6.10
C SER A 106 4.04 -3.90 5.95
N GLY A 107 3.33 -3.96 4.82
CA GLY A 107 2.18 -4.84 4.59
C GLY A 107 0.83 -4.27 5.00
N TYR A 108 0.77 -3.04 5.54
CA TYR A 108 -0.49 -2.46 6.00
C TYR A 108 -1.48 -2.24 4.85
N GLN A 109 -1.05 -1.63 3.73
CA GLN A 109 -1.90 -1.46 2.55
C GLN A 109 -2.33 -2.81 1.99
N CYS A 110 -1.41 -3.78 1.91
CA CYS A 110 -1.68 -5.15 1.48
C CYS A 110 -2.77 -5.82 2.33
N ALA A 111 -2.70 -5.65 3.67
CA ALA A 111 -3.69 -6.16 4.60
C ALA A 111 -5.06 -5.48 4.44
N VAL A 112 -5.10 -4.14 4.23
CA VAL A 112 -6.33 -3.40 3.95
C VAL A 112 -6.99 -3.90 2.65
N LEU A 113 -6.21 -4.08 1.57
CA LEU A 113 -6.73 -4.64 0.31
C LEU A 113 -7.29 -6.06 0.50
N ALA A 114 -6.63 -6.89 1.31
CA ALA A 114 -7.13 -8.22 1.65
C ALA A 114 -8.43 -8.16 2.47
N ALA A 115 -8.54 -7.21 3.41
CA ALA A 115 -9.76 -6.99 4.20
C ALA A 115 -10.93 -6.45 3.34
N MET A 116 -10.65 -5.75 2.22
CA MET A 116 -11.65 -5.41 1.18
C MET A 116 -12.17 -6.64 0.42
N GLY A 117 -11.61 -7.83 0.68
CA GLY A 117 -11.96 -9.07 -0.02
C GLY A 117 -11.29 -9.23 -1.38
N TYR A 118 -10.21 -8.49 -1.67
CA TYR A 118 -9.48 -8.61 -2.93
C TYR A 118 -8.52 -9.80 -2.92
N LYS A 119 -8.24 -10.35 -4.10
CA LYS A 119 -7.15 -11.32 -4.35
C LYS A 119 -5.86 -10.53 -4.57
N VAL A 120 -5.08 -10.36 -3.51
CA VAL A 120 -3.95 -9.44 -3.50
C VAL A 120 -2.66 -10.13 -3.95
N HIS A 121 -2.03 -9.55 -4.98
CA HIS A 121 -0.65 -9.78 -5.38
C HIS A 121 0.15 -8.53 -5.02
N SER A 122 1.30 -8.67 -4.36
CA SER A 122 2.10 -7.53 -3.92
C SER A 122 3.58 -7.74 -4.25
N ILE A 123 4.25 -6.70 -4.77
CA ILE A 123 5.66 -6.75 -5.14
C ILE A 123 6.46 -5.84 -4.22
N GLU A 124 7.52 -6.40 -3.61
CA GLU A 124 8.51 -5.66 -2.82
C GLU A 124 9.89 -5.81 -3.44
N ARG A 125 10.57 -4.67 -3.66
CA ARG A 125 11.93 -4.65 -4.18
C ARG A 125 13.01 -4.73 -3.10
N GLN A 126 12.69 -4.31 -1.87
CA GLN A 126 13.60 -4.34 -0.74
C GLN A 126 13.59 -5.74 -0.10
N LYS A 127 14.71 -6.47 -0.26
CA LYS A 127 14.82 -7.86 0.25
C LYS A 127 14.51 -7.94 1.74
N GLU A 128 15.02 -7.00 2.53
CA GLU A 128 14.79 -6.91 3.97
C GLU A 128 13.29 -6.79 4.30
N LEU A 129 12.57 -5.92 3.60
CA LEU A 129 11.13 -5.74 3.82
C LEU A 129 10.34 -6.96 3.35
N TYR A 130 10.66 -7.52 2.19
CA TYR A 130 10.02 -8.73 1.68
C TYR A 130 10.15 -9.91 2.66
N ASP A 131 11.36 -10.18 3.15
CA ASP A 131 11.64 -11.30 4.05
C ASP A 131 10.93 -11.16 5.41
N ARG A 132 10.75 -9.93 5.86
CA ARG A 132 10.08 -9.59 7.10
C ARG A 132 8.55 -9.62 6.96
N THR A 133 8.04 -8.94 5.94
CA THR A 133 6.61 -8.64 5.81
C THR A 133 5.81 -9.84 5.29
N THR A 134 6.38 -10.64 4.38
CA THR A 134 5.67 -11.80 3.82
C THR A 134 5.26 -12.83 4.89
N PRO A 135 6.16 -13.34 5.74
CA PRO A 135 5.75 -14.26 6.81
C PRO A 135 4.87 -13.60 7.87
N PHE A 136 5.02 -12.29 8.08
CA PHE A 136 4.20 -11.55 9.02
C PHE A 136 2.74 -11.45 8.57
N LEU A 137 2.47 -11.10 7.33
CA LEU A 137 1.11 -11.12 6.75
C LEU A 137 0.47 -12.50 6.87
N LYS A 138 1.23 -13.56 6.58
CA LYS A 138 0.77 -14.93 6.73
C LYS A 138 0.45 -15.28 8.19
N LYS A 139 1.29 -14.87 9.15
CA LYS A 139 1.06 -15.05 10.60
C LYS A 139 -0.22 -14.37 11.06
N LEU A 140 -0.55 -13.20 10.51
CA LEU A 140 -1.79 -12.46 10.78
C LEU A 140 -3.02 -13.04 10.07
N GLY A 141 -2.87 -14.09 9.26
CA GLY A 141 -3.97 -14.75 8.56
C GLY A 141 -4.39 -14.11 7.23
N TYR A 142 -3.67 -13.09 6.74
CA TYR A 142 -3.97 -12.49 5.44
C TYR A 142 -3.57 -13.40 4.28
N ARG A 143 -4.52 -13.68 3.39
CA ARG A 143 -4.29 -14.49 2.17
C ARG A 143 -3.81 -13.59 1.05
N THR A 144 -2.51 -13.35 0.99
CA THR A 144 -1.84 -12.49 0.01
C THR A 144 -0.70 -13.21 -0.67
N HIS A 145 -0.39 -12.83 -1.92
CA HIS A 145 0.74 -13.36 -2.68
C HIS A 145 1.81 -12.27 -2.80
N CYS A 146 2.84 -12.36 -1.97
CA CYS A 146 3.95 -11.41 -1.98
C CYS A 146 5.12 -11.94 -2.82
N TYR A 147 5.75 -11.06 -3.60
CA TYR A 147 6.86 -11.38 -4.50
C TYR A 147 8.03 -10.43 -4.26
N TYR A 148 9.22 -10.98 -4.17
CA TYR A 148 10.44 -10.19 -4.25
C TYR A 148 10.71 -9.85 -5.72
N GLY A 149 10.61 -8.58 -6.10
CA GLY A 149 10.64 -8.19 -7.49
C GLY A 149 10.81 -6.71 -7.75
N ASP A 150 10.95 -6.38 -9.03
CA ASP A 150 10.95 -5.01 -9.53
C ASP A 150 9.52 -4.58 -9.86
N GLY A 151 9.03 -3.53 -9.18
CA GLY A 151 7.68 -3.01 -9.36
C GLY A 151 7.41 -2.46 -10.74
N TYR A 152 8.41 -1.92 -11.44
CA TYR A 152 8.26 -1.45 -12.82
C TYR A 152 7.85 -2.55 -13.81
N LYS A 153 8.20 -3.80 -13.52
CA LYS A 153 7.89 -4.96 -14.36
C LYS A 153 6.51 -5.55 -14.07
N GLY A 154 5.91 -5.20 -12.94
CA GLY A 154 4.67 -5.82 -12.50
C GLY A 154 4.81 -7.33 -12.29
N LYS A 155 3.72 -8.08 -12.57
CA LYS A 155 3.68 -9.55 -12.41
C LYS A 155 2.89 -10.21 -13.55
N THR A 156 3.43 -10.18 -14.74
CA THR A 156 2.81 -10.64 -16.00
C THR A 156 2.22 -12.06 -15.90
N ALA A 157 2.86 -12.97 -15.15
CA ALA A 157 2.39 -14.35 -14.98
C ALA A 157 1.00 -14.45 -14.33
N PHE A 158 0.51 -13.38 -13.69
CA PHE A 158 -0.80 -13.33 -13.04
C PHE A 158 -1.74 -12.27 -13.64
N ALA A 159 -1.29 -11.57 -14.70
CA ALA A 159 -2.14 -10.63 -15.41
C ALA A 159 -3.31 -11.34 -16.11
N PRO A 160 -4.42 -10.63 -16.45
CA PRO A 160 -4.65 -9.23 -16.13
C PRO A 160 -5.10 -9.02 -14.69
N PHE A 161 -4.95 -7.75 -14.20
CA PHE A 161 -5.40 -7.30 -12.89
C PHE A 161 -6.58 -6.34 -13.04
N ASP A 162 -7.61 -6.47 -12.20
CA ASP A 162 -8.75 -5.55 -12.16
C ASP A 162 -8.35 -4.19 -11.60
N GLY A 163 -7.37 -4.18 -10.69
CA GLY A 163 -6.77 -2.98 -10.15
C GLY A 163 -5.27 -3.11 -9.96
N ILE A 164 -4.55 -2.00 -10.15
CA ILE A 164 -3.13 -1.88 -9.81
C ILE A 164 -2.97 -0.66 -8.91
N LEU A 165 -2.33 -0.84 -7.76
CA LEU A 165 -2.08 0.21 -6.78
C LEU A 165 -0.59 0.41 -6.58
N VAL A 166 -0.08 1.59 -6.88
CA VAL A 166 1.33 1.95 -6.68
C VAL A 166 1.45 2.79 -5.41
N THR A 167 2.20 2.29 -4.42
CA THR A 167 2.35 2.92 -3.09
C THR A 167 3.64 3.73 -2.94
N CYS A 168 4.24 4.13 -4.05
CA CYS A 168 5.45 4.95 -4.14
C CYS A 168 5.33 5.95 -5.29
N GLY A 169 6.09 7.07 -5.23
CA GLY A 169 6.09 8.11 -6.25
C GLY A 169 6.85 7.68 -7.49
N ALA A 170 6.21 7.70 -8.66
CA ALA A 170 6.78 7.27 -9.92
C ALA A 170 7.03 8.47 -10.86
N PRO A 171 8.17 8.51 -11.57
CA PRO A 171 8.47 9.58 -12.52
C PRO A 171 7.61 9.51 -13.78
N PHE A 172 7.07 8.34 -14.10
CA PHE A 172 6.20 8.08 -15.25
C PHE A 172 5.34 6.84 -14.99
N ILE A 173 4.33 6.61 -15.82
CA ILE A 173 3.52 5.39 -15.78
C ILE A 173 4.26 4.26 -16.50
N PRO A 174 4.64 3.16 -15.80
CA PRO A 174 5.30 2.03 -16.47
C PRO A 174 4.37 1.34 -17.46
N GLU A 175 4.78 1.21 -18.72
CA GLU A 175 4.01 0.54 -19.77
C GLU A 175 3.65 -0.90 -19.41
N ALA A 176 4.56 -1.60 -18.73
CA ALA A 176 4.30 -2.97 -18.27
C ALA A 176 3.11 -3.06 -17.31
N LEU A 177 2.83 -2.03 -16.51
CA LEU A 177 1.66 -1.99 -15.64
C LEU A 177 0.38 -1.73 -16.43
N LEU A 178 0.42 -0.83 -17.42
CA LEU A 178 -0.71 -0.60 -18.32
C LEU A 178 -1.09 -1.87 -19.10
N GLY A 179 -0.11 -2.60 -19.62
CA GLY A 179 -0.33 -3.86 -20.33
C GLY A 179 -0.89 -5.00 -19.45
N GLN A 180 -0.71 -4.91 -18.13
CA GLN A 180 -1.21 -5.89 -17.15
C GLN A 180 -2.56 -5.50 -16.55
N LEU A 181 -3.12 -4.33 -16.89
CA LEU A 181 -4.42 -3.88 -16.42
C LEU A 181 -5.54 -4.51 -17.26
N ALA A 182 -6.58 -5.03 -16.64
CA ALA A 182 -7.75 -5.53 -17.34
C ALA A 182 -8.52 -4.40 -18.05
N VAL A 183 -9.25 -4.70 -19.11
CA VAL A 183 -10.22 -3.76 -19.69
C VAL A 183 -11.27 -3.43 -18.63
N GLY A 184 -11.56 -2.16 -18.43
CA GLY A 184 -12.38 -1.65 -17.32
C GLY A 184 -11.63 -1.47 -16.00
N GLY A 185 -10.41 -1.99 -15.89
CA GLY A 185 -9.56 -1.91 -14.69
C GLY A 185 -8.99 -0.52 -14.44
N ARG A 186 -8.46 -0.32 -13.22
CA ARG A 186 -7.92 0.97 -12.76
C ARG A 186 -6.50 0.82 -12.21
N LEU A 187 -5.60 1.71 -12.64
CA LEU A 187 -4.28 1.91 -12.05
C LEU A 187 -4.29 3.20 -11.25
N ILE A 188 -3.97 3.12 -9.97
CA ILE A 188 -3.80 4.27 -9.07
C ILE A 188 -2.32 4.44 -8.80
N ILE A 189 -1.77 5.56 -9.24
CA ILE A 189 -0.32 5.82 -9.22
C ILE A 189 -0.01 7.27 -8.86
N PRO A 190 0.86 7.55 -7.87
CA PRO A 190 1.39 8.87 -7.62
C PRO A 190 2.47 9.20 -8.66
N LEU A 191 2.26 10.21 -9.48
CA LEU A 191 3.21 10.66 -10.50
C LEU A 191 3.94 11.92 -10.06
N ASP A 192 5.25 11.96 -10.30
CA ASP A 192 6.03 13.17 -10.11
C ASP A 192 5.44 14.31 -10.96
N ASP A 193 5.18 15.44 -10.30
CA ASP A 193 4.54 16.60 -10.91
C ASP A 193 5.14 17.86 -10.30
N PRO A 194 5.87 18.66 -11.08
CA PRO A 194 6.45 19.92 -10.59
C PRO A 194 5.41 20.89 -10.03
N GLN A 195 4.14 20.79 -10.46
CA GLN A 195 3.05 21.64 -9.99
C GLN A 195 2.44 21.17 -8.66
N ALA A 196 2.68 19.93 -8.26
CA ALA A 196 2.20 19.38 -6.98
C ALA A 196 2.91 19.97 -5.74
N GLY A 197 4.04 20.65 -5.93
CA GLY A 197 4.94 21.20 -4.90
C GLY A 197 6.13 20.30 -4.61
N GLU A 198 7.14 20.84 -3.96
CA GLU A 198 8.39 20.15 -3.68
C GLU A 198 8.16 18.83 -2.91
N GLY A 199 8.76 17.76 -3.38
CA GLY A 199 8.65 16.42 -2.79
C GLY A 199 7.26 15.78 -2.83
N LYS A 200 6.36 16.29 -3.65
CA LYS A 200 5.01 15.76 -3.82
C LYS A 200 4.78 15.20 -5.21
N GLN A 201 3.84 14.26 -5.28
CA GLN A 201 3.34 13.63 -6.48
C GLN A 201 1.85 13.93 -6.64
N THR A 202 1.39 14.00 -7.88
CA THR A 202 -0.04 14.05 -8.19
C THR A 202 -0.61 12.63 -8.24
N MET A 203 -1.58 12.33 -7.36
CA MET A 203 -2.30 11.07 -7.40
C MET A 203 -3.08 10.96 -8.71
N THR A 204 -2.74 9.98 -9.53
CA THR A 204 -3.31 9.79 -10.87
C THR A 204 -4.04 8.46 -10.93
N GLU A 205 -5.27 8.51 -11.38
CA GLU A 205 -6.06 7.35 -11.80
C GLU A 205 -5.93 7.19 -13.30
N VAL A 206 -5.62 5.97 -13.76
CA VAL A 206 -5.68 5.57 -15.16
C VAL A 206 -6.69 4.44 -15.29
N LYS A 207 -7.71 4.62 -16.11
CA LYS A 207 -8.70 3.58 -16.40
C LYS A 207 -8.51 3.07 -17.82
N ARG A 208 -8.40 1.75 -17.97
CA ARG A 208 -8.36 1.11 -19.29
C ARG A 208 -9.78 0.98 -19.84
N MET A 209 -10.05 1.63 -20.95
CA MET A 209 -11.40 1.66 -21.56
C MET A 209 -11.62 0.49 -22.52
N ASP A 210 -10.58 0.16 -23.31
CA ASP A 210 -10.55 -0.96 -24.26
C ASP A 210 -9.11 -1.47 -24.43
N GLU A 211 -8.82 -2.21 -25.50
CA GLU A 211 -7.51 -2.81 -25.76
C GLU A 211 -6.36 -1.78 -25.83
N SER A 212 -6.65 -0.56 -26.30
CA SER A 212 -5.64 0.47 -26.62
C SER A 212 -5.91 1.83 -25.95
N THR A 213 -7.12 2.06 -25.44
CA THR A 213 -7.56 3.37 -24.94
C THR A 213 -7.52 3.43 -23.43
N PHE A 214 -6.91 4.50 -22.91
CA PHE A 214 -6.85 4.81 -21.48
C PHE A 214 -7.33 6.23 -21.22
N THR A 215 -8.09 6.43 -20.15
CA THR A 215 -8.41 7.75 -19.61
C THR A 215 -7.57 8.04 -18.38
N ARG A 216 -7.34 9.33 -18.07
CA ARG A 216 -6.60 9.77 -16.89
C ARG A 216 -7.41 10.81 -16.12
N GLN A 217 -7.34 10.73 -14.78
CA GLN A 217 -7.90 11.70 -13.87
C GLN A 217 -6.94 11.92 -12.70
N THR A 218 -6.83 13.17 -12.22
CA THR A 218 -5.97 13.53 -11.10
C THR A 218 -6.80 13.75 -9.83
N HIS A 219 -6.22 13.43 -8.67
CA HIS A 219 -6.89 13.43 -7.36
C HIS A 219 -6.09 14.18 -6.29
N GLY A 220 -5.35 15.22 -6.68
CA GLY A 220 -4.60 16.09 -5.77
C GLY A 220 -3.19 15.60 -5.45
N ALA A 221 -2.51 16.37 -4.59
CA ALA A 221 -1.10 16.20 -4.28
C ALA A 221 -0.89 15.36 -3.01
N PHE A 222 0.07 14.43 -3.08
CA PHE A 222 0.45 13.53 -2.00
C PHE A 222 1.98 13.44 -1.92
N ALA A 223 2.50 13.01 -0.77
CA ALA A 223 3.93 12.77 -0.58
C ALA A 223 4.22 11.28 -0.44
N PHE A 224 5.12 10.78 -1.27
CA PHE A 224 5.57 9.39 -1.27
C PHE A 224 7.09 9.29 -1.33
N VAL A 225 7.61 8.16 -0.86
CA VAL A 225 8.99 7.75 -1.17
C VAL A 225 9.09 7.39 -2.65
N PRO A 226 10.24 7.62 -3.31
CA PRO A 226 10.37 7.38 -4.75
C PRO A 226 10.27 5.89 -5.11
N MET A 227 9.66 5.62 -6.26
CA MET A 227 9.69 4.31 -6.91
C MET A 227 11.09 4.07 -7.49
N LEU A 228 11.79 3.07 -6.98
CA LEU A 228 13.15 2.75 -7.37
C LEU A 228 13.16 1.55 -8.33
N THR A 229 14.08 1.58 -9.30
CA THR A 229 14.30 0.49 -10.27
C THR A 229 15.08 -0.67 -9.66
N ALA A 230 14.99 -1.84 -10.25
CA ALA A 230 15.68 -3.08 -9.90
C ALA A 230 15.38 -3.58 -8.46
N ARG A 231 15.85 -4.75 -8.11
CA ARG A 231 15.77 -5.32 -6.77
C ARG A 231 16.97 -4.87 -5.93
N SER A 232 16.76 -4.57 -4.65
CA SER A 232 17.90 -4.34 -3.74
C SER A 232 18.69 -5.63 -3.54
N GLY A 233 20.03 -5.57 -3.62
CA GLY A 233 20.89 -6.76 -3.48
C GLY A 233 21.06 -7.59 -4.76
N ALA A 234 20.53 -7.18 -5.90
CA ALA A 234 20.96 -7.69 -7.18
C ALA A 234 22.35 -7.07 -7.47
N LEU A 235 23.41 -7.87 -7.31
CA LEU A 235 24.72 -7.53 -7.85
C LEU A 235 24.56 -7.38 -9.37
N GLY A 236 24.96 -6.22 -9.90
CA GLY A 236 25.04 -5.95 -11.33
C GLY A 236 26.07 -6.84 -12.00
#